data_aa7d1c7b277a8c86b2874ad7407fea8c
#
_entry.id   aa7d1c7b277a8c86b2874ad7407fea8c
#
_cell.length_a   1.000
_cell.length_b   1.000
_cell.length_c   1.000
_cell.angle_alpha   90.00
_cell.angle_beta   90.00
_cell.angle_gamma   90.00
#
_symmetry.space_group_name_H-M   'P 1'
#
loop_
_entity.id
_entity.type
_entity.pdbx_description
1 polymer ?
#
loop_
_entity_poly.entity_id
_entity_poly.type
_entity_poly.pdbx_seq_one_letter_code
_entity_poly.pdbx_strand_id
1 'polypeptide(L)'
;MSNISMKILMSLALLSALTSCAAQDNRQMYAKASALTKLSAAVEATVLYRNPSPTLSDDELLKLVAANDPTLLKEFDGFKVRVLRESQGVVLLVCKTKADLALLEDASCTAKLDRHHWRDSAKNLCEFTLKTVEVCPP
;
A
#
# COMPACT_ATOMS: atom_id res chain seq x y z
N MET A 1 3.11 -24.42 49.01
CA MET A 1 2.86 -25.00 47.67
C MET A 1 2.00 -24.10 46.76
N SER A 2 1.57 -22.89 47.16
CA SER A 2 0.68 -22.08 46.33
C SER A 2 1.37 -21.02 45.43
N ASN A 3 2.65 -20.73 45.62
CA ASN A 3 3.33 -19.66 44.90
C ASN A 3 3.90 -20.03 43.50
N ILE A 4 4.04 -21.33 43.22
CA ILE A 4 4.60 -21.78 41.92
C ILE A 4 3.52 -21.78 40.84
N SER A 5 2.28 -22.17 41.19
CA SER A 5 1.15 -22.18 40.22
C SER A 5 0.76 -20.80 39.75
N MET A 6 0.86 -19.78 40.61
CA MET A 6 0.50 -18.39 40.24
C MET A 6 1.51 -17.76 39.31
N LYS A 7 2.80 -18.10 39.43
CA LYS A 7 3.85 -17.60 38.50
C LYS A 7 3.77 -18.24 37.13
N ILE A 8 3.35 -19.49 37.00
CA ILE A 8 3.18 -20.20 35.73
C ILE A 8 1.96 -19.64 34.98
N LEU A 9 0.87 -19.33 35.65
CA LEU A 9 -0.31 -18.72 35.05
C LEU A 9 -0.03 -17.30 34.52
N MET A 10 0.79 -16.53 35.22
CA MET A 10 1.14 -15.18 34.78
C MET A 10 2.08 -15.20 33.57
N SER A 11 2.96 -16.18 33.43
CA SER A 11 3.85 -16.35 32.29
C SER A 11 3.10 -16.79 31.02
N LEU A 12 2.08 -17.61 31.12
CA LEU A 12 1.26 -18.02 29.97
C LEU A 12 0.41 -16.87 29.44
N ALA A 13 -0.09 -15.99 30.31
CA ALA A 13 -0.89 -14.84 29.88
C ALA A 13 -0.06 -13.79 29.11
N LEU A 14 1.24 -13.66 29.42
CA LEU A 14 2.11 -12.72 28.68
C LEU A 14 2.46 -13.20 27.26
N LEU A 15 2.59 -14.52 27.04
CA LEU A 15 2.91 -15.06 25.71
C LEU A 15 1.73 -14.90 24.73
N SER A 16 0.48 -14.97 25.21
CA SER A 16 -0.70 -14.83 24.34
C SER A 16 -0.93 -13.39 23.86
N ALA A 17 -0.44 -12.38 24.55
CA ALA A 17 -0.57 -10.98 24.14
C ALA A 17 0.37 -10.60 22.96
N LEU A 18 1.51 -11.26 22.82
CA LEU A 18 2.49 -10.95 21.78
C LEU A 18 2.08 -11.49 20.40
N THR A 19 1.33 -12.58 20.34
CA THR A 19 0.88 -13.17 19.08
C THR A 19 -0.29 -12.41 18.44
N SER A 20 -1.08 -11.66 19.22
CA SER A 20 -2.21 -10.90 18.68
C SER A 20 -1.79 -9.63 17.95
N CYS A 21 -0.70 -8.96 18.36
CA CYS A 21 -0.21 -7.73 17.68
C CYS A 21 0.34 -8.02 16.28
N ALA A 22 1.11 -9.09 16.08
CA ALA A 22 1.68 -9.45 14.78
C ALA A 22 0.58 -9.84 13.76
N ALA A 23 -0.47 -10.54 14.21
CA ALA A 23 -1.59 -10.92 13.34
C ALA A 23 -2.44 -9.71 12.91
N GLN A 24 -2.53 -8.67 13.74
CA GLN A 24 -3.28 -7.46 13.45
C GLN A 24 -2.53 -6.56 12.46
N ASP A 25 -1.22 -6.42 12.60
CA ASP A 25 -0.37 -5.69 11.65
C ASP A 25 -0.43 -6.30 10.25
N ASN A 26 -0.37 -7.61 10.14
CA ASN A 26 -0.49 -8.31 8.87
C ASN A 26 -1.85 -8.06 8.19
N ARG A 27 -2.96 -8.12 8.94
CA ARG A 27 -4.30 -7.86 8.39
C ARG A 27 -4.44 -6.44 7.84
N GLN A 28 -3.93 -5.45 8.55
CA GLN A 28 -3.96 -4.07 8.10
C GLN A 28 -3.12 -3.87 6.84
N MET A 29 -1.99 -4.53 6.74
CA MET A 29 -1.14 -4.47 5.55
C MET A 29 -1.83 -5.14 4.35
N TYR A 30 -2.47 -6.30 4.53
CA TYR A 30 -3.25 -6.94 3.46
C TYR A 30 -4.42 -6.08 2.97
N ALA A 31 -5.11 -5.40 3.89
CA ALA A 31 -6.18 -4.47 3.53
C ALA A 31 -5.65 -3.32 2.68
N LYS A 32 -4.50 -2.74 3.06
CA LYS A 32 -3.85 -1.68 2.29
C LYS A 32 -3.37 -2.16 0.92
N ALA A 33 -2.81 -3.36 0.83
CA ALA A 33 -2.39 -3.95 -0.45
C ALA A 33 -3.58 -4.13 -1.39
N SER A 34 -4.68 -4.69 -0.90
CA SER A 34 -5.90 -4.85 -1.68
C SER A 34 -6.50 -3.50 -2.11
N ALA A 35 -6.49 -2.50 -1.23
CA ALA A 35 -6.94 -1.16 -1.58
C ALA A 35 -6.01 -0.50 -2.61
N LEU A 36 -4.70 -0.71 -2.50
CA LEU A 36 -3.72 -0.17 -3.45
C LEU A 36 -3.90 -0.76 -4.85
N THR A 37 -4.18 -2.06 -4.96
CA THR A 37 -4.49 -2.69 -6.25
C THR A 37 -5.70 -2.04 -6.92
N LYS A 38 -6.76 -1.78 -6.15
CA LYS A 38 -7.96 -1.12 -6.69
C LYS A 38 -7.67 0.31 -7.11
N LEU A 39 -6.90 1.04 -6.32
CA LEU A 39 -6.52 2.42 -6.61
C LEU A 39 -5.62 2.47 -7.85
N SER A 40 -4.60 1.62 -7.97
CA SER A 40 -3.70 1.61 -9.12
C SER A 40 -4.41 1.24 -10.42
N ALA A 41 -5.34 0.29 -10.38
CA ALA A 41 -6.19 -0.03 -11.53
C ALA A 41 -7.07 1.17 -11.96
N ALA A 42 -7.63 1.91 -10.99
CA ALA A 42 -8.43 3.10 -11.27
C ALA A 42 -7.58 4.25 -11.82
N VAL A 43 -6.36 4.44 -11.30
CA VAL A 43 -5.39 5.43 -11.83
C VAL A 43 -5.01 5.08 -13.26
N GLU A 44 -4.64 3.83 -13.52
CA GLU A 44 -4.29 3.36 -14.86
C GLU A 44 -5.44 3.60 -15.86
N ALA A 45 -6.65 3.19 -15.51
CA ALA A 45 -7.82 3.40 -16.35
C ALA A 45 -8.06 4.89 -16.63
N THR A 46 -7.87 5.76 -15.61
CA THR A 46 -8.01 7.20 -15.78
C THR A 46 -6.94 7.75 -16.71
N VAL A 47 -5.68 7.33 -16.55
CA VAL A 47 -4.58 7.77 -17.42
C VAL A 47 -4.81 7.34 -18.86
N LEU A 48 -5.23 6.09 -19.09
CA LEU A 48 -5.45 5.54 -20.43
C LEU A 48 -6.65 6.16 -21.14
N TYR A 49 -7.79 6.27 -20.46
CA TYR A 49 -9.05 6.62 -21.10
C TYR A 49 -9.39 8.10 -21.04
N ARG A 50 -8.93 8.81 -20.01
CA ARG A 50 -9.20 10.25 -19.85
C ARG A 50 -8.03 11.12 -20.28
N ASN A 51 -6.84 10.53 -20.43
CA ASN A 51 -5.61 11.21 -20.81
C ASN A 51 -5.40 12.57 -20.08
N PRO A 52 -5.39 12.56 -18.72
CA PRO A 52 -5.25 13.77 -17.95
C PRO A 52 -3.89 14.43 -18.21
N SER A 53 -3.82 15.76 -18.03
CA SER A 53 -2.58 16.49 -18.23
C SER A 53 -1.40 15.81 -17.53
N PRO A 54 -0.25 15.65 -18.19
CA PRO A 54 0.95 15.11 -17.57
C PRO A 54 1.51 16.00 -16.46
N THR A 55 1.08 17.26 -16.39
CA THR A 55 1.52 18.24 -15.38
C THR A 55 0.72 18.19 -14.09
N LEU A 56 -0.34 17.39 -14.01
CA LEU A 56 -1.08 17.19 -12.76
C LEU A 56 -0.15 16.60 -11.71
N SER A 57 -0.20 17.18 -10.51
CA SER A 57 0.44 16.60 -9.34
C SER A 57 -0.21 15.27 -8.97
N ASP A 58 0.48 14.46 -8.17
CA ASP A 58 -0.05 13.17 -7.68
C ASP A 58 -1.40 13.38 -6.97
N ASP A 59 -1.49 14.39 -6.10
CA ASP A 59 -2.71 14.68 -5.35
C ASP A 59 -3.88 15.10 -6.26
N GLU A 60 -3.63 15.89 -7.28
CA GLU A 60 -4.67 16.30 -8.24
C GLU A 60 -5.15 15.12 -9.07
N LEU A 61 -4.22 14.25 -9.50
CA LEU A 61 -4.59 13.04 -10.23
C LEU A 61 -5.41 12.09 -9.34
N LEU A 62 -4.97 11.86 -8.10
CA LEU A 62 -5.70 11.00 -7.16
C LEU A 62 -7.09 11.53 -6.84
N LYS A 63 -7.25 12.84 -6.68
CA LYS A 63 -8.57 13.47 -6.54
C LYS A 63 -9.45 13.28 -7.77
N LEU A 64 -8.89 13.41 -8.97
CA LEU A 64 -9.60 13.17 -10.21
C LEU A 64 -10.08 11.71 -10.32
N VAL A 65 -9.22 10.76 -9.95
CA VAL A 65 -9.52 9.31 -9.95
C VAL A 65 -10.64 8.99 -8.96
N ALA A 66 -10.55 9.55 -7.75
CA ALA A 66 -11.49 9.29 -6.67
C ALA A 66 -12.77 10.15 -6.74
N ALA A 67 -12.93 11.00 -7.75
CA ALA A 67 -14.08 11.91 -7.83
C ALA A 67 -15.44 11.19 -7.81
N ASN A 68 -15.52 10.00 -8.39
CA ASN A 68 -16.76 9.19 -8.42
C ASN A 68 -16.80 8.13 -7.31
N ASP A 69 -15.67 7.80 -6.71
CA ASP A 69 -15.55 6.83 -5.62
C ASP A 69 -14.47 7.27 -4.62
N PRO A 70 -14.84 8.13 -3.64
CA PRO A 70 -13.91 8.59 -2.62
C PRO A 70 -13.36 7.49 -1.72
N THR A 71 -14.00 6.31 -1.70
CA THR A 71 -13.57 5.19 -0.86
C THR A 71 -12.22 4.61 -1.31
N LEU A 72 -11.82 4.85 -2.56
CA LEU A 72 -10.51 4.45 -3.10
C LEU A 72 -9.33 5.01 -2.30
N LEU A 73 -9.48 6.18 -1.69
CA LEU A 73 -8.41 6.84 -0.93
C LEU A 73 -8.49 6.60 0.59
N LYS A 74 -9.59 6.04 1.08
CA LYS A 74 -9.88 5.93 2.52
C LYS A 74 -8.79 5.17 3.31
N GLU A 75 -8.27 4.09 2.75
CA GLU A 75 -7.23 3.27 3.40
C GLU A 75 -5.86 3.96 3.46
N PHE A 76 -5.71 5.09 2.76
CA PHE A 76 -4.46 5.84 2.66
C PHE A 76 -4.50 7.17 3.44
N ASP A 77 -5.52 7.39 4.25
CA ASP A 77 -5.58 8.55 5.13
C ASP A 77 -4.35 8.60 6.05
N GLY A 78 -3.65 9.73 6.06
CA GLY A 78 -2.41 9.91 6.82
C GLY A 78 -1.15 9.32 6.16
N PHE A 79 -1.28 8.79 4.94
CA PHE A 79 -0.17 8.35 4.11
C PHE A 79 0.01 9.28 2.91
N LYS A 80 1.21 9.29 2.36
CA LYS A 80 1.51 9.95 1.09
C LYS A 80 1.43 8.90 -0.01
N VAL A 81 0.60 9.12 -1.00
CA VAL A 81 0.52 8.26 -2.19
C VAL A 81 1.18 8.99 -3.35
N ARG A 82 2.16 8.35 -3.97
CA ARG A 82 2.86 8.85 -5.15
C ARG A 82 2.47 8.05 -6.38
N VAL A 83 2.47 8.68 -7.54
CA VAL A 83 2.10 8.06 -8.81
C VAL A 83 3.23 8.25 -9.82
N LEU A 84 3.71 7.14 -10.37
CA LEU A 84 4.64 7.13 -11.51
C LEU A 84 3.87 6.67 -12.74
N ARG A 85 3.79 7.52 -13.76
CA ARG A 85 3.18 7.19 -15.05
C ARG A 85 4.28 6.74 -16.01
N GLU A 86 4.13 5.56 -16.55
CA GLU A 86 5.07 4.98 -17.51
C GLU A 86 4.34 4.56 -18.79
N SER A 87 5.07 4.24 -19.84
CA SER A 87 4.49 3.88 -21.14
C SER A 87 3.64 2.60 -21.10
N GLN A 88 3.91 1.70 -20.16
CA GLN A 88 3.24 0.40 -20.06
C GLN A 88 2.26 0.31 -18.87
N GLY A 89 2.04 1.39 -18.15
CA GLY A 89 1.14 1.41 -17.01
C GLY A 89 1.49 2.46 -15.97
N VAL A 90 1.08 2.23 -14.74
CA VAL A 90 1.34 3.12 -13.63
C VAL A 90 1.92 2.34 -12.45
N VAL A 91 2.74 3.00 -11.66
CA VAL A 91 3.20 2.50 -10.36
C VAL A 91 2.71 3.45 -9.28
N LEU A 92 2.10 2.91 -8.24
CA LEU A 92 1.74 3.64 -7.05
C LEU A 92 2.65 3.25 -5.90
N LEU A 93 3.07 4.24 -5.12
CA LEU A 93 3.92 4.07 -3.94
C LEU A 93 3.26 4.75 -2.75
N VAL A 94 3.00 3.97 -1.71
CA VAL A 94 2.50 4.46 -0.43
C VAL A 94 3.66 4.67 0.53
N CYS A 95 3.75 5.84 1.11
CA CYS A 95 4.80 6.23 2.04
C CYS A 95 4.24 6.71 3.37
N LYS A 96 4.99 6.47 4.43
CA LYS A 96 4.73 7.04 5.75
C LYS A 96 5.08 8.52 5.74
N THR A 97 4.13 9.39 6.00
CA THR A 97 4.30 10.85 5.89
C THR A 97 5.38 11.40 6.83
N LYS A 98 5.43 10.90 8.07
CA LYS A 98 6.36 11.41 9.08
C LYS A 98 7.82 10.98 8.89
N ALA A 99 8.06 9.83 8.24
CA ALA A 99 9.37 9.23 8.12
C ALA A 99 9.90 9.23 6.69
N ASP A 100 9.08 9.64 5.71
CA ASP A 100 9.35 9.55 4.27
C ASP A 100 9.88 8.16 3.84
N LEU A 101 9.28 7.11 4.40
CA LEU A 101 9.67 5.72 4.18
C LEU A 101 8.62 5.00 3.35
N ALA A 102 9.07 4.25 2.38
CA ALA A 102 8.21 3.38 1.57
C ALA A 102 7.53 2.32 2.45
N LEU A 103 6.23 2.12 2.22
CA LEU A 103 5.44 1.10 2.87
C LEU A 103 5.04 0.00 1.89
N LEU A 104 4.54 0.37 0.72
CA LEU A 104 3.92 -0.54 -0.23
C LEU A 104 3.98 0.06 -1.63
N GLU A 105 4.28 -0.75 -2.63
CA GLU A 105 4.18 -0.40 -4.05
C GLU A 105 3.25 -1.36 -4.77
N ASP A 106 2.62 -0.86 -5.82
CA ASP A 106 1.83 -1.66 -6.76
C ASP A 106 1.99 -1.13 -8.18
N ALA A 107 2.24 -2.02 -9.12
CA ALA A 107 2.27 -1.70 -10.54
C ALA A 107 1.02 -2.24 -11.22
N SER A 108 0.25 -1.39 -11.87
CA SER A 108 -0.89 -1.77 -12.70
C SER A 108 -0.49 -1.76 -14.16
N CYS A 109 -0.66 -2.92 -14.80
CA CYS A 109 -0.26 -3.18 -16.17
C CYS A 109 -1.46 -3.61 -16.98
N THR A 110 -2.33 -2.68 -17.37
CA THR A 110 -3.53 -3.02 -18.16
C THR A 110 -4.28 -4.25 -17.61
N ALA A 111 -5.37 -4.06 -16.98
CA ALA A 111 -6.45 -5.01 -16.58
C ALA A 111 -6.09 -6.51 -16.28
N LYS A 112 -4.88 -6.98 -16.57
CA LYS A 112 -4.54 -8.41 -16.51
C LYS A 112 -3.55 -8.80 -15.41
N LEU A 113 -2.69 -7.90 -14.93
CA LEU A 113 -1.66 -8.25 -13.96
C LEU A 113 -1.36 -7.11 -13.00
N ASP A 114 -2.01 -7.11 -11.85
CA ASP A 114 -1.60 -6.30 -10.73
C ASP A 114 -0.42 -6.97 -10.01
N ARG A 115 0.62 -6.21 -9.73
CA ARG A 115 1.79 -6.68 -8.99
C ARG A 115 1.88 -5.97 -7.66
N HIS A 116 2.00 -6.74 -6.59
CA HIS A 116 2.17 -6.23 -5.25
C HIS A 116 3.60 -6.39 -4.77
N HIS A 117 4.11 -5.37 -4.12
CA HIS A 117 5.34 -5.46 -3.36
C HIS A 117 5.12 -5.07 -1.91
N TRP A 118 5.29 -6.04 -1.05
CA TRP A 118 5.30 -5.84 0.38
C TRP A 118 6.67 -5.38 0.82
N ARG A 119 6.68 -4.37 1.67
CA ARG A 119 7.90 -3.91 2.30
C ARG A 119 7.78 -4.03 3.81
N ASP A 120 8.40 -5.08 4.34
CA ASP A 120 8.44 -5.36 5.78
C ASP A 120 9.26 -4.35 6.56
N SER A 121 10.12 -3.62 5.87
CA SER A 121 11.08 -2.73 6.49
C SER A 121 10.79 -1.28 6.14
N ALA A 122 10.50 -0.48 7.14
CA ALA A 122 10.43 0.97 7.03
C ALA A 122 11.84 1.63 6.81
N LYS A 123 12.81 0.90 6.27
CA LYS A 123 14.17 1.40 6.04
C LYS A 123 14.38 1.97 4.65
N ASN A 124 13.48 1.68 3.70
CA ASN A 124 13.61 2.19 2.35
C ASN A 124 13.00 3.58 2.27
N LEU A 125 13.71 4.50 1.64
CA LEU A 125 13.19 5.83 1.34
C LEU A 125 11.92 5.74 0.49
N CYS A 126 11.11 6.82 0.48
CA CYS A 126 9.92 6.92 -0.33
C CYS A 126 10.28 7.13 -1.83
N GLU A 127 10.89 6.11 -2.42
CA GLU A 127 11.35 6.08 -3.80
C GLU A 127 10.77 4.86 -4.52
N PHE A 128 10.40 5.02 -5.79
CA PHE A 128 9.92 3.94 -6.61
C PHE A 128 11.03 2.91 -6.88
N THR A 129 10.71 1.64 -6.73
CA THR A 129 11.62 0.53 -7.08
C THR A 129 11.02 -0.38 -8.16
N LEU A 130 9.69 -0.37 -8.31
CA LEU A 130 9.04 -1.03 -9.43
C LEU A 130 9.11 -0.17 -10.68
N LYS A 131 9.29 -0.83 -11.82
CA LYS A 131 9.18 -0.24 -13.15
C LYS A 131 8.26 -1.09 -13.98
N THR A 132 7.30 -0.48 -14.66
CA THR A 132 6.35 -1.23 -15.49
C THR A 132 7.03 -2.03 -16.58
N VAL A 133 8.12 -1.52 -17.17
CA VAL A 133 8.91 -2.23 -18.19
C VAL A 133 9.53 -3.55 -17.70
N GLU A 134 9.73 -3.69 -16.38
CA GLU A 134 10.34 -4.88 -15.79
C GLU A 134 9.29 -5.90 -15.33
N VAL A 135 8.11 -5.44 -14.94
CA VAL A 135 7.08 -6.27 -14.29
C VAL A 135 5.81 -6.45 -15.12
N CYS A 136 5.58 -5.57 -16.08
CA CYS A 136 4.46 -5.65 -17.00
C CYS A 136 4.86 -6.43 -18.26
N PRO A 137 4.04 -7.32 -18.77
CA PRO A 137 4.32 -7.97 -20.05
C PRO A 137 4.26 -6.95 -21.19
N PRO A 138 5.04 -7.16 -22.26
CA PRO A 138 4.99 -6.32 -23.46
C PRO A 138 3.65 -6.41 -24.18
#